data_83c81464ae2822d686fa31357d5c199e
#
_entry.id   83c81464ae2822d686fa31357d5c199e
#
_cell.length_a   1.000
_cell.length_b   1.000
_cell.length_c   1.000
_cell.angle_alpha   90.00
_cell.angle_beta   90.00
_cell.angle_gamma   90.00
#
_symmetry.space_group_name_H-M   'P 1'
#
loop_
_entity.id
_entity.type
_entity.pdbx_description
1 polymer ?
#
loop_
_entity_poly.entity_id
_entity_poly.type
_entity_poly.pdbx_seq_one_letter_code
_entity_poly.pdbx_strand_id
1 'polypeptide(L)'
;MDRVRSLYYNGNATQEKRDEQGRKAQMAHEIEIKLRVNDPGKLRAALKAMGARTVHRGTGRIHEWNTLFDTPGQELRKREQLLRTRIETLEGKVSLRKKNTPQPALLTFKGPVVSGRRRGGSAMGAERHKVREEIEFPVGDAAKLAKVLKRLGMSPSFHYEKYRTTFALPATKAWATGLLIELDETPIGIFMELEGPPKAIDQAAKELGYSKKDYILTNYVSLFAEECRRRGKNMGDMVFRKRK
;
A
#
# COMPACT_ATOMS: atom_id res chain seq x y z
N MET A 1 -7.17 -27.42 -10.50
CA MET A 1 -7.11 -25.96 -10.70
C MET A 1 -7.64 -25.14 -9.52
N ASP A 2 -7.88 -25.75 -8.32
CA ASP A 2 -8.63 -25.11 -7.21
C ASP A 2 -7.87 -24.79 -5.93
N ARG A 3 -6.55 -24.62 -5.98
CA ARG A 3 -5.75 -24.31 -4.76
C ARG A 3 -5.24 -22.89 -4.61
N VAL A 4 -5.51 -22.00 -5.54
CA VAL A 4 -5.05 -20.59 -5.47
C VAL A 4 -6.08 -19.66 -4.83
N ARG A 5 -7.36 -20.05 -4.79
CA ARG A 5 -8.45 -19.26 -4.18
C ARG A 5 -8.47 -19.23 -2.65
N SER A 6 -7.75 -20.14 -1.99
CA SER A 6 -7.85 -20.31 -0.52
C SER A 6 -6.99 -19.36 0.31
N LEU A 7 -6.18 -18.48 -0.27
CA LEU A 7 -5.30 -17.61 0.51
C LEU A 7 -5.86 -16.21 0.76
N TYR A 8 -6.94 -15.81 0.06
CA TYR A 8 -7.46 -14.44 0.11
C TYR A 8 -8.96 -14.31 0.45
N TYR A 9 -9.70 -15.44 0.56
CA TYR A 9 -11.15 -15.38 0.79
C TYR A 9 -11.61 -16.47 1.75
N ASN A 10 -11.81 -16.12 3.01
CA ASN A 10 -12.73 -16.79 3.92
C ASN A 10 -13.66 -15.71 4.51
N GLY A 11 -14.71 -15.40 3.78
CA GLY A 11 -15.79 -14.51 4.19
C GLY A 11 -17.03 -14.79 3.34
N ASN A 12 -17.95 -15.59 3.87
CA ASN A 12 -19.38 -15.74 3.53
C ASN A 12 -19.82 -15.85 2.06
N ALA A 13 -19.96 -17.07 1.59
CA ALA A 13 -20.53 -17.46 0.28
C ALA A 13 -22.01 -17.05 0.04
N THR A 14 -22.66 -16.38 0.97
CA THR A 14 -24.08 -15.94 0.84
C THR A 14 -24.23 -14.48 0.44
N GLN A 15 -23.17 -13.68 0.47
CA GLN A 15 -23.18 -12.27 0.04
C GLN A 15 -22.75 -12.08 -1.41
N GLU A 16 -21.99 -13.03 -1.97
CA GLU A 16 -21.45 -12.96 -3.34
C GLU A 16 -22.54 -12.92 -4.44
N LYS A 17 -23.69 -13.54 -4.23
CA LYS A 17 -24.75 -13.59 -5.26
C LYS A 17 -25.59 -12.31 -5.39
N ARG A 18 -25.50 -11.36 -4.46
CA ARG A 18 -26.18 -10.06 -4.54
C ARG A 18 -25.30 -8.94 -5.11
N ASP A 19 -23.99 -9.11 -5.08
CA ASP A 19 -23.04 -8.08 -5.52
C ASP A 19 -22.67 -8.16 -7.00
N GLU A 20 -22.97 -9.26 -7.68
CA GLU A 20 -22.65 -9.43 -9.12
C GLU A 20 -23.52 -8.61 -10.07
N GLN A 21 -24.72 -8.20 -9.66
CA GLN A 21 -25.64 -7.46 -10.53
C GLN A 21 -25.61 -5.94 -10.41
N GLY A 22 -24.76 -5.38 -9.55
CA GLY A 22 -24.68 -3.93 -9.27
C GLY A 22 -23.36 -3.23 -9.55
N ARG A 23 -22.30 -3.95 -9.86
CA ARG A 23 -20.99 -3.33 -10.14
C ARG A 23 -20.89 -2.91 -11.61
N LYS A 24 -21.44 -1.76 -11.96
CA LYS A 24 -20.76 -0.89 -12.93
C LYS A 24 -19.33 -0.74 -12.43
N ALA A 25 -18.34 -1.03 -13.28
CA ALA A 25 -16.93 -0.83 -12.98
C ALA A 25 -16.71 0.62 -12.57
N GLN A 26 -16.90 0.92 -11.31
CA GLN A 26 -16.52 2.19 -10.71
C GLN A 26 -15.03 2.06 -10.55
N MET A 27 -14.25 2.84 -11.33
CA MET A 27 -12.80 2.90 -11.18
C MET A 27 -12.51 3.08 -9.70
N ALA A 28 -11.84 2.08 -9.10
CA ALA A 28 -11.53 2.12 -7.69
C ALA A 28 -10.52 3.26 -7.48
N HIS A 29 -10.92 4.30 -6.75
CA HIS A 29 -10.03 5.37 -6.34
C HIS A 29 -9.49 5.02 -4.96
N GLU A 30 -8.20 4.83 -4.88
CA GLU A 30 -7.48 4.76 -3.60
C GLU A 30 -7.46 6.16 -2.97
N ILE A 31 -7.89 6.26 -1.72
CA ILE A 31 -7.81 7.49 -0.92
C ILE A 31 -6.99 7.17 0.30
N GLU A 32 -5.83 7.81 0.42
CA GLU A 32 -4.88 7.55 1.50
C GLU A 32 -4.23 8.83 2.05
N ILE A 33 -3.75 8.73 3.28
CA ILE A 33 -2.72 9.61 3.85
C ILE A 33 -1.63 8.76 4.48
N LYS A 34 -0.46 9.36 4.66
CA LYS A 34 0.66 8.77 5.39
C LYS A 34 1.03 9.67 6.57
N LEU A 35 1.43 9.07 7.68
CA LEU A 35 1.84 9.74 8.90
C LEU A 35 3.19 9.17 9.36
N ARG A 36 4.09 10.01 9.83
CA ARG A 36 5.34 9.52 10.43
C ARG A 36 5.07 9.05 11.86
N VAL A 37 5.56 7.88 12.21
CA VAL A 37 5.42 7.28 13.53
C VAL A 37 6.76 7.41 14.28
N ASN A 38 6.79 8.27 15.30
CA ASN A 38 7.98 8.47 16.13
C ASN A 38 8.06 7.47 17.28
N ASP A 39 6.90 7.01 17.78
CA ASP A 39 6.79 6.05 18.88
C ASP A 39 5.84 4.90 18.48
N PRO A 40 6.38 3.80 17.94
CA PRO A 40 5.56 2.64 17.55
C PRO A 40 4.88 1.96 18.74
N GLY A 41 5.47 2.03 19.93
CA GLY A 41 4.90 1.45 21.14
C GLY A 41 3.61 2.18 21.56
N LYS A 42 3.68 3.51 21.60
CA LYS A 42 2.51 4.36 21.86
C LYS A 42 1.42 4.17 20.82
N LEU A 43 1.77 4.08 19.55
CA LEU A 43 0.80 3.81 18.48
C LEU A 43 0.11 2.47 18.67
N ARG A 44 0.87 1.38 18.94
CA ARG A 44 0.28 0.05 19.16
C ARG A 44 -0.64 0.03 20.39
N ALA A 45 -0.29 0.74 21.46
CA ALA A 45 -1.15 0.89 22.64
C ALA A 45 -2.46 1.62 22.29
N ALA A 46 -2.39 2.71 21.52
CA ALA A 46 -3.57 3.45 21.09
C ALA A 46 -4.47 2.59 20.16
N LEU A 47 -3.90 1.88 19.20
CA LEU A 47 -4.65 0.96 18.33
C LEU A 47 -5.35 -0.13 19.15
N LYS A 48 -4.67 -0.71 20.15
CA LYS A 48 -5.27 -1.69 21.08
C LYS A 48 -6.44 -1.08 21.87
N ALA A 49 -6.29 0.13 22.39
CA ALA A 49 -7.35 0.84 23.10
C ALA A 49 -8.55 1.14 22.20
N MET A 50 -8.33 1.39 20.91
CA MET A 50 -9.39 1.54 19.91
C MET A 50 -10.07 0.21 19.53
N GLY A 51 -9.56 -0.92 20.01
CA GLY A 51 -10.06 -2.26 19.69
C GLY A 51 -9.59 -2.76 18.29
N ALA A 52 -8.56 -2.16 17.73
CA ALA A 52 -8.01 -2.58 16.45
C ALA A 52 -7.47 -4.02 16.49
N ARG A 53 -7.73 -4.77 15.44
CA ARG A 53 -7.24 -6.15 15.28
C ARG A 53 -6.47 -6.27 13.97
N THR A 54 -5.44 -7.12 13.96
CA THR A 54 -4.71 -7.44 12.74
C THR A 54 -5.61 -8.17 11.74
N VAL A 55 -5.55 -7.76 10.49
CA VAL A 55 -6.31 -8.39 9.40
C VAL A 55 -5.76 -9.78 9.09
N HIS A 56 -4.44 -9.96 9.17
CA HIS A 56 -3.79 -11.24 8.92
C HIS A 56 -3.57 -12.03 10.22
N ARG A 57 -3.61 -13.38 10.11
CA ARG A 57 -3.38 -14.27 11.25
C ARG A 57 -1.92 -14.18 11.78
N GLY A 58 -1.73 -14.61 13.00
CA GLY A 58 -0.43 -14.60 13.67
C GLY A 58 0.01 -13.20 14.05
N THR A 59 1.25 -12.84 13.78
CA THR A 59 1.78 -11.49 14.02
C THR A 59 1.11 -10.44 13.13
N GLY A 60 0.46 -10.88 12.06
CA GLY A 60 -0.10 -10.01 11.02
C GLY A 60 0.95 -9.23 10.22
N ARG A 61 2.25 -9.44 10.50
CA ARG A 61 3.35 -8.70 9.88
C ARG A 61 3.78 -9.39 8.58
N ILE A 62 3.70 -8.66 7.48
CA ILE A 62 4.03 -9.12 6.13
C ILE A 62 5.27 -8.39 5.65
N HIS A 63 6.26 -9.14 5.16
CA HIS A 63 7.36 -8.58 4.39
C HIS A 63 6.91 -8.40 2.95
N GLU A 64 7.01 -7.18 2.44
CA GLU A 64 6.74 -6.82 1.07
C GLU A 64 8.05 -6.53 0.34
N TRP A 65 8.28 -7.25 -0.76
CA TRP A 65 9.29 -6.93 -1.75
C TRP A 65 8.62 -6.31 -2.96
N ASN A 66 8.92 -5.06 -3.22
CA ASN A 66 8.30 -4.28 -4.28
C ASN A 66 9.31 -3.96 -5.38
N THR A 67 8.91 -4.18 -6.64
CA THR A 67 9.69 -3.81 -7.83
C THR A 67 8.87 -2.85 -8.69
N LEU A 68 9.39 -1.66 -8.90
CA LEU A 68 8.82 -0.70 -9.83
C LEU A 68 9.37 -0.92 -11.22
N PHE A 69 8.50 -0.80 -12.22
CA PHE A 69 8.86 -0.90 -13.64
C PHE A 69 8.60 0.42 -14.34
N ASP A 70 9.50 0.78 -15.25
CA ASP A 70 9.34 1.94 -16.10
C ASP A 70 10.09 1.72 -17.42
N THR A 71 9.84 2.57 -18.41
CA THR A 71 10.65 2.65 -19.61
C THR A 71 12.01 3.28 -19.31
N PRO A 72 13.03 3.10 -20.17
CA PRO A 72 14.33 3.79 -20.04
C PRO A 72 14.18 5.32 -19.95
N GLY A 73 13.18 5.87 -20.62
CA GLY A 73 12.85 7.29 -20.58
C GLY A 73 12.06 7.74 -19.33
N GLN A 74 11.74 6.83 -18.41
CA GLN A 74 10.94 7.10 -17.19
C GLN A 74 9.57 7.72 -17.51
N GLU A 75 8.89 7.19 -18.51
CA GLU A 75 7.63 7.75 -19.01
C GLU A 75 6.47 7.63 -18.01
N LEU A 76 6.40 6.53 -17.21
CA LEU A 76 5.40 6.40 -16.17
C LEU A 76 5.65 7.43 -15.07
N ARG A 77 6.89 7.57 -14.63
CA ARG A 77 7.26 8.56 -13.60
C ARG A 77 6.96 10.00 -14.03
N LYS A 78 7.26 10.36 -15.28
CA LYS A 78 6.97 11.70 -15.85
C LYS A 78 5.48 11.99 -15.87
N ARG A 79 4.64 10.97 -16.00
CA ARG A 79 3.17 11.07 -15.98
C ARG A 79 2.58 10.86 -14.58
N GLU A 80 3.41 10.84 -13.52
CA GLU A 80 3.00 10.55 -12.14
C GLU A 80 2.30 9.19 -11.98
N GLN A 81 2.56 8.26 -12.89
CA GLN A 81 2.05 6.89 -12.89
C GLN A 81 3.07 5.94 -12.25
N LEU A 82 2.59 4.78 -11.82
CA LEU A 82 3.43 3.74 -11.24
C LEU A 82 2.94 2.37 -11.69
N LEU A 83 3.88 1.51 -12.11
CA LEU A 83 3.64 0.09 -12.31
C LEU A 83 4.54 -0.70 -11.36
N ARG A 84 3.95 -1.58 -10.55
CA ARG A 84 4.63 -2.29 -9.46
C ARG A 84 4.26 -3.77 -9.46
N THR A 85 5.23 -4.64 -9.22
CA THR A 85 4.96 -5.97 -8.69
C THR A 85 5.31 -6.00 -7.21
N ARG A 86 4.47 -6.66 -6.39
CA ARG A 86 4.68 -6.85 -4.96
C ARG A 86 4.62 -8.33 -4.63
N ILE A 87 5.68 -8.84 -4.01
CA ILE A 87 5.74 -10.19 -3.45
C ILE A 87 5.58 -10.06 -1.94
N GLU A 88 4.63 -10.80 -1.38
CA GLU A 88 4.32 -10.78 0.04
C GLU A 88 4.74 -12.09 0.71
N THR A 89 5.33 -11.98 1.88
CA THR A 89 5.72 -13.14 2.70
C THR A 89 5.32 -12.86 4.15
N LEU A 90 4.44 -13.70 4.70
CA LEU A 90 4.07 -13.60 6.11
C LEU A 90 5.29 -13.93 6.98
N GLU A 91 5.59 -13.04 7.97
CA GLU A 91 6.68 -13.25 8.90
C GLU A 91 6.50 -14.55 9.70
N GLY A 92 7.61 -15.26 9.93
CA GLY A 92 7.60 -16.57 10.61
C GLY A 92 7.27 -17.75 9.70
N LYS A 93 6.81 -17.53 8.47
CA LYS A 93 6.76 -18.59 7.46
C LYS A 93 8.11 -18.68 6.75
N VAL A 94 8.95 -19.60 7.18
CA VAL A 94 10.15 -19.96 6.42
C VAL A 94 9.68 -20.42 5.04
N SER A 95 10.02 -19.63 4.03
CA SER A 95 9.75 -20.04 2.65
C SER A 95 10.67 -21.23 2.32
N LEU A 96 10.19 -22.47 2.52
CA LEU A 96 10.81 -23.69 2.00
C LEU A 96 10.73 -23.73 0.46
N ARG A 97 10.78 -22.57 -0.19
CA ARG A 97 10.62 -22.46 -1.64
C ARG A 97 11.82 -23.11 -2.33
N LYS A 98 11.54 -24.14 -3.08
CA LYS A 98 12.53 -24.77 -3.98
C LYS A 98 13.00 -23.72 -5.00
N LYS A 99 14.29 -23.73 -5.31
CA LYS A 99 14.87 -22.93 -6.42
C LYS A 99 14.03 -23.22 -7.67
N ASN A 100 13.54 -22.18 -8.38
CA ASN A 100 12.67 -22.26 -9.56
C ASN A 100 11.16 -22.47 -9.32
N THR A 101 10.65 -22.28 -8.10
CA THR A 101 9.19 -22.26 -7.89
C THR A 101 8.65 -20.88 -8.31
N PRO A 102 7.54 -20.82 -9.11
CA PRO A 102 6.87 -19.57 -9.42
C PRO A 102 6.54 -18.78 -8.17
N GLN A 103 6.83 -17.48 -8.18
CA GLN A 103 6.49 -16.58 -7.07
C GLN A 103 5.23 -15.78 -7.43
N PRO A 104 4.10 -16.03 -6.75
CA PRO A 104 2.93 -15.18 -6.93
C PRO A 104 3.24 -13.76 -6.44
N ALA A 105 2.67 -12.81 -7.14
CA ALA A 105 2.81 -11.38 -6.84
C ALA A 105 1.49 -10.68 -7.10
N LEU A 106 1.36 -9.47 -6.58
CA LEU A 106 0.33 -8.51 -7.00
C LEU A 106 0.95 -7.59 -8.05
N LEU A 107 0.27 -7.40 -9.18
CA LEU A 107 0.57 -6.35 -10.13
C LEU A 107 -0.33 -5.18 -9.83
N THR A 108 0.26 -4.02 -9.59
CA THR A 108 -0.47 -2.78 -9.29
C THR A 108 -0.09 -1.72 -10.33
N PHE A 109 -1.09 -1.13 -10.98
CA PHE A 109 -0.96 0.14 -11.69
C PHE A 109 -1.61 1.24 -10.86
N LYS A 110 -0.92 2.37 -10.72
CA LYS A 110 -1.48 3.57 -10.08
C LYS A 110 -1.41 4.73 -11.05
N GLY A 111 -2.55 5.38 -11.27
CA GLY A 111 -2.68 6.58 -12.09
C GLY A 111 -2.04 7.81 -11.43
N PRO A 112 -2.06 8.99 -12.10
CA PRO A 112 -1.62 10.23 -11.52
C PRO A 112 -2.51 10.62 -10.33
N VAL A 113 -1.95 11.41 -9.40
CA VAL A 113 -2.73 11.93 -8.27
C VAL A 113 -3.76 12.92 -8.80
N VAL A 114 -5.04 12.63 -8.54
CA VAL A 114 -6.13 13.54 -8.85
C VAL A 114 -6.25 14.51 -7.70
N SER A 115 -5.54 15.66 -7.77
CA SER A 115 -5.77 16.75 -6.84
C SER A 115 -7.17 17.31 -7.09
N GLY A 116 -7.99 17.47 -6.04
CA GLY A 116 -9.39 17.87 -6.10
C GLY A 116 -9.66 19.26 -6.72
N ARG A 117 -9.35 19.43 -8.00
CA ARG A 117 -9.86 20.51 -8.83
C ARG A 117 -11.16 20.03 -9.47
N ARG A 118 -12.27 20.18 -8.78
CA ARG A 118 -13.56 20.24 -9.46
C ARG A 118 -13.56 21.45 -10.39
N ARG A 119 -13.72 21.24 -11.71
CA ARG A 119 -14.03 22.32 -12.66
C ARG A 119 -15.29 23.04 -12.15
N GLY A 120 -15.15 24.32 -11.75
CA GLY A 120 -16.26 25.22 -11.44
C GLY A 120 -16.84 25.04 -10.03
N GLY A 121 -16.16 25.51 -9.00
CA GLY A 121 -16.70 25.62 -7.65
C GLY A 121 -15.66 26.18 -6.68
N SER A 122 -16.11 27.11 -5.86
CA SER A 122 -15.38 27.77 -4.78
C SER A 122 -14.37 26.86 -4.10
N ALA A 123 -13.18 27.37 -3.80
CA ALA A 123 -12.11 26.71 -3.06
C ALA A 123 -12.54 26.42 -1.61
N MET A 124 -13.42 25.45 -1.41
CA MET A 124 -13.62 24.84 -0.11
C MET A 124 -12.47 23.85 0.13
N GLY A 125 -11.60 24.21 1.04
CA GLY A 125 -10.50 23.51 1.67
C GLY A 125 -9.92 22.35 0.85
N ALA A 126 -8.74 22.57 0.24
CA ALA A 126 -8.04 21.50 -0.48
C ALA A 126 -8.09 20.20 0.36
N GLU A 127 -8.80 19.20 -0.13
CA GLU A 127 -8.84 17.89 0.50
C GLU A 127 -7.39 17.40 0.61
N ARG A 128 -6.89 17.28 1.84
CA ARG A 128 -5.52 16.88 2.13
C ARG A 128 -5.39 15.36 2.13
N HIS A 129 -6.03 14.73 1.15
CA HIS A 129 -5.93 13.29 0.92
C HIS A 129 -5.35 13.06 -0.49
N LYS A 130 -4.54 12.03 -0.60
CA LYS A 130 -4.04 11.58 -1.89
C LYS A 130 -5.08 10.68 -2.51
N VAL A 131 -5.59 11.05 -3.67
CA VAL A 131 -6.61 10.32 -4.43
C VAL A 131 -6.05 9.96 -5.79
N ARG A 132 -6.13 8.70 -6.19
CA ARG A 132 -5.74 8.25 -7.53
C ARG A 132 -6.42 6.93 -7.92
N GLU A 133 -6.49 6.70 -9.22
CA GLU A 133 -6.88 5.40 -9.75
C GLU A 133 -5.88 4.33 -9.31
N GLU A 134 -6.39 3.19 -8.89
CA GLU A 134 -5.60 1.99 -8.66
C GLU A 134 -6.24 0.79 -9.33
N ILE A 135 -5.42 0.02 -10.05
CA ILE A 135 -5.79 -1.27 -10.63
C ILE A 135 -4.82 -2.28 -10.08
N GLU A 136 -5.32 -3.25 -9.30
CA GLU A 136 -4.50 -4.29 -8.72
C GLU A 136 -5.11 -5.68 -8.98
N PHE A 137 -4.25 -6.65 -9.34
CA PHE A 137 -4.68 -8.04 -9.51
C PHE A 137 -3.51 -9.01 -9.29
N PRO A 138 -3.83 -10.28 -8.89
CA PRO A 138 -2.82 -11.28 -8.64
C PRO A 138 -2.20 -11.83 -9.92
N VAL A 139 -0.90 -12.10 -9.86
CA VAL A 139 -0.09 -12.75 -10.90
C VAL A 139 0.56 -14.00 -10.34
N GLY A 140 0.43 -15.13 -11.02
CA GLY A 140 0.95 -16.41 -10.54
C GLY A 140 2.48 -16.53 -10.57
N ASP A 141 3.17 -15.74 -11.40
CA ASP A 141 4.63 -15.81 -11.58
C ASP A 141 5.21 -14.43 -11.90
N ALA A 142 5.79 -13.80 -10.89
CA ALA A 142 6.43 -12.49 -11.01
C ALA A 142 7.58 -12.46 -12.03
N ALA A 143 8.36 -13.54 -12.13
CA ALA A 143 9.50 -13.62 -13.03
C ALA A 143 9.07 -13.70 -14.50
N LYS A 144 7.99 -14.44 -14.79
CA LYS A 144 7.42 -14.47 -16.14
C LYS A 144 6.83 -13.13 -16.51
N LEU A 145 6.11 -12.48 -15.59
CA LEU A 145 5.60 -11.13 -15.83
C LEU A 145 6.72 -10.15 -16.11
N ALA A 146 7.81 -10.14 -15.33
CA ALA A 146 8.95 -9.26 -15.56
C ALA A 146 9.57 -9.48 -16.97
N LYS A 147 9.60 -10.73 -17.48
CA LYS A 147 10.05 -11.01 -18.85
C LYS A 147 9.10 -10.41 -19.90
N VAL A 148 7.79 -10.49 -19.68
CA VAL A 148 6.80 -9.87 -20.57
C VAL A 148 6.98 -8.36 -20.58
N LEU A 149 7.05 -7.73 -19.41
CA LEU A 149 7.26 -6.28 -19.28
C LEU A 149 8.54 -5.83 -19.99
N LYS A 150 9.63 -6.61 -19.86
CA LYS A 150 10.88 -6.34 -20.57
C LYS A 150 10.71 -6.36 -22.09
N ARG A 151 9.91 -7.29 -22.64
CA ARG A 151 9.61 -7.35 -24.08
C ARG A 151 8.75 -6.16 -24.54
N LEU A 152 7.98 -5.57 -23.62
CA LEU A 152 7.20 -4.35 -23.85
C LEU A 152 8.01 -3.07 -23.60
N GLY A 153 9.34 -3.16 -23.42
CA GLY A 153 10.21 -2.02 -23.24
C GLY A 153 10.30 -1.48 -21.82
N MET A 154 9.72 -2.18 -20.82
CA MET A 154 9.78 -1.79 -19.42
C MET A 154 10.83 -2.61 -18.67
N SER A 155 11.56 -1.98 -17.77
CA SER A 155 12.58 -2.64 -16.93
C SER A 155 12.40 -2.27 -15.47
N PRO A 156 12.89 -3.09 -14.52
CA PRO A 156 12.97 -2.69 -13.13
C PRO A 156 13.73 -1.36 -13.00
N SER A 157 13.10 -0.39 -12.37
CA SER A 157 13.65 0.96 -12.19
C SER A 157 14.00 1.27 -10.74
N PHE A 158 13.35 0.58 -9.79
CA PHE A 158 13.59 0.77 -8.36
C PHE A 158 13.04 -0.42 -7.58
N HIS A 159 13.80 -0.86 -6.55
CA HIS A 159 13.32 -1.85 -5.60
C HIS A 159 13.16 -1.23 -4.22
N TYR A 160 12.12 -1.65 -3.51
CA TYR A 160 11.98 -1.32 -2.10
C TYR A 160 11.30 -2.42 -1.32
N GLU A 161 11.63 -2.49 -0.05
CA GLU A 161 11.01 -3.41 0.88
C GLU A 161 10.48 -2.68 2.11
N LYS A 162 9.47 -3.26 2.71
CA LYS A 162 8.92 -2.84 3.99
C LYS A 162 8.30 -4.05 4.70
N TYR A 163 8.12 -3.91 5.99
CA TYR A 163 7.23 -4.79 6.73
C TYR A 163 5.94 -4.04 7.01
N ARG A 164 4.81 -4.65 6.67
CA ARG A 164 3.48 -4.09 6.86
C ARG A 164 2.67 -4.90 7.86
N THR A 165 2.01 -4.21 8.78
CA THR A 165 0.95 -4.80 9.63
C THR A 165 -0.32 -4.01 9.40
N THR A 166 -1.34 -4.68 8.86
CA THR A 166 -2.64 -4.06 8.58
C THR A 166 -3.60 -4.34 9.74
N PHE A 167 -4.27 -3.28 10.21
CA PHE A 167 -5.28 -3.33 11.26
C PHE A 167 -6.63 -2.85 10.71
N ALA A 168 -7.70 -3.45 11.25
CA ALA A 168 -9.06 -2.98 11.08
C ALA A 168 -9.68 -2.70 12.44
N LEU A 169 -10.56 -1.69 12.50
CA LEU A 169 -11.33 -1.37 13.69
C LEU A 169 -12.57 -2.27 13.77
N PRO A 170 -13.12 -2.51 14.98
CA PRO A 170 -14.27 -3.36 15.14
C PRO A 170 -15.52 -2.75 14.49
N ALA A 171 -16.42 -3.59 13.99
CA ALA A 171 -17.66 -3.17 13.34
C ALA A 171 -18.57 -2.27 14.20
N THR A 172 -18.40 -2.30 15.52
CA THR A 172 -19.07 -1.39 16.45
C THR A 172 -18.68 0.08 16.25
N LYS A 173 -17.54 0.34 15.60
CA LYS A 173 -17.14 1.69 15.17
C LYS A 173 -17.62 1.95 13.75
N ALA A 174 -18.92 2.20 13.58
CA ALA A 174 -19.55 2.40 12.26
C ALA A 174 -18.86 3.47 11.40
N TRP A 175 -18.29 4.50 12.01
CA TRP A 175 -17.54 5.56 11.32
C TRP A 175 -16.29 5.05 10.60
N ALA A 176 -15.75 3.91 11.05
CA ALA A 176 -14.52 3.32 10.51
C ALA A 176 -14.78 2.26 9.42
N THR A 177 -16.01 2.13 8.95
CA THR A 177 -16.35 1.20 7.87
C THR A 177 -15.53 1.51 6.63
N GLY A 178 -14.79 0.49 6.12
CA GLY A 178 -13.92 0.64 4.95
C GLY A 178 -12.58 1.32 5.24
N LEU A 179 -12.23 1.59 6.52
CA LEU A 179 -10.92 2.11 6.91
C LEU A 179 -9.94 0.97 7.16
N LEU A 180 -8.77 1.04 6.56
CA LEU A 180 -7.60 0.25 6.88
C LEU A 180 -6.53 1.14 7.53
N ILE A 181 -5.85 0.60 8.54
CA ILE A 181 -4.73 1.24 9.23
C ILE A 181 -3.51 0.36 9.01
N GLU A 182 -2.52 0.86 8.31
CA GLU A 182 -1.35 0.10 7.90
C GLU A 182 -0.09 0.66 8.54
N LEU A 183 0.54 -0.13 9.40
CA LEU A 183 1.82 0.21 10.01
C LEU A 183 2.94 -0.33 9.13
N ASP A 184 3.71 0.58 8.54
CA ASP A 184 4.82 0.29 7.63
C ASP A 184 6.16 0.55 8.30
N GLU A 185 6.95 -0.50 8.51
CA GLU A 185 8.34 -0.42 8.93
C GLU A 185 9.21 -0.42 7.67
N THR A 186 9.95 0.65 7.43
CA THR A 186 10.77 0.86 6.21
C THR A 186 12.22 1.17 6.57
N PRO A 187 13.17 1.06 5.61
CA PRO A 187 14.56 1.48 5.83
C PRO A 187 14.77 2.96 6.20
N ILE A 188 13.74 3.80 5.97
CA ILE A 188 13.79 5.25 6.26
C ILE A 188 12.93 5.66 7.46
N GLY A 189 12.43 4.71 8.20
CA GLY A 189 11.62 4.96 9.39
C GLY A 189 10.29 4.24 9.36
N ILE A 190 9.48 4.52 10.37
CA ILE A 190 8.17 3.88 10.55
C ILE A 190 7.09 4.89 10.16
N PHE A 191 6.12 4.40 9.40
CA PHE A 191 4.99 5.18 8.93
C PHE A 191 3.70 4.46 9.22
N MET A 192 2.62 5.20 9.28
CA MET A 192 1.26 4.69 9.29
C MET A 192 0.54 5.23 8.07
N GLU A 193 -0.04 4.36 7.26
CA GLU A 193 -0.97 4.73 6.20
C GLU A 193 -2.40 4.54 6.70
N LEU A 194 -3.27 5.49 6.40
CA LEU A 194 -4.71 5.38 6.62
C LEU A 194 -5.36 5.41 5.24
N GLU A 195 -6.05 4.33 4.90
CA GLU A 195 -6.72 4.15 3.61
C GLU A 195 -8.21 3.92 3.81
N GLY A 196 -9.04 4.63 3.04
CA GLY A 196 -10.49 4.48 3.09
C GLY A 196 -11.27 5.78 2.90
N PRO A 197 -12.50 5.87 3.42
CA PRO A 197 -13.31 7.09 3.31
C PRO A 197 -12.64 8.30 3.98
N PRO A 198 -12.59 9.49 3.34
CA PRO A 198 -11.90 10.67 3.86
C PRO A 198 -12.27 11.03 5.31
N LYS A 199 -13.56 10.96 5.65
CA LYS A 199 -14.04 11.26 7.02
C LYS A 199 -13.50 10.25 8.05
N ALA A 200 -13.43 8.97 7.66
CA ALA A 200 -12.88 7.93 8.53
C ALA A 200 -11.37 8.11 8.72
N ILE A 201 -10.65 8.45 7.67
CA ILE A 201 -9.22 8.80 7.73
C ILE A 201 -8.98 9.96 8.70
N ASP A 202 -9.69 11.07 8.53
CA ASP A 202 -9.53 12.26 9.38
C ASP A 202 -9.86 11.96 10.85
N GLN A 203 -10.91 11.17 11.10
CA GLN A 203 -11.28 10.79 12.46
C GLN A 203 -10.24 9.86 13.09
N ALA A 204 -9.78 8.85 12.37
CA ALA A 204 -8.73 7.95 12.86
C ALA A 204 -7.44 8.69 13.18
N ALA A 205 -7.00 9.58 12.27
CA ALA A 205 -5.81 10.41 12.51
C ALA A 205 -5.96 11.23 13.79
N LYS A 206 -7.11 11.87 14.00
CA LYS A 206 -7.41 12.65 15.21
C LYS A 206 -7.40 11.79 16.47
N GLU A 207 -8.05 10.61 16.47
CA GLU A 207 -8.08 9.69 17.61
C GLU A 207 -6.67 9.17 17.97
N LEU A 208 -5.78 9.05 16.96
CA LEU A 208 -4.38 8.67 17.14
C LEU A 208 -3.45 9.84 17.49
N GLY A 209 -3.99 11.05 17.69
CA GLY A 209 -3.25 12.24 18.10
C GLY A 209 -2.57 13.01 16.99
N TYR A 210 -2.95 12.79 15.74
CA TYR A 210 -2.44 13.51 14.57
C TYR A 210 -3.44 14.57 14.09
N SER A 211 -2.94 15.50 13.31
CA SER A 211 -3.70 16.57 12.69
C SER A 211 -3.40 16.68 11.19
N LYS A 212 -4.19 17.40 10.44
CA LYS A 212 -4.00 17.55 8.98
C LYS A 212 -2.63 18.10 8.57
N LYS A 213 -1.92 18.80 9.46
CA LYS A 213 -0.55 19.29 9.20
C LYS A 213 0.49 18.17 9.17
N ASP A 214 0.16 17.02 9.78
CA ASP A 214 1.04 15.87 9.88
C ASP A 214 0.89 14.93 8.66
N TYR A 215 -0.07 15.21 7.76
CA TYR A 215 -0.36 14.38 6.59
C TYR A 215 0.75 14.47 5.54
N ILE A 216 1.29 13.33 5.18
CA ILE A 216 2.30 13.15 4.15
C ILE A 216 1.61 12.54 2.93
N LEU A 217 1.55 13.26 1.82
CA LEU A 217 0.95 12.81 0.57
C LEU A 217 1.98 12.24 -0.41
N THR A 218 3.25 12.35 -0.04
CA THR A 218 4.41 11.92 -0.81
C THR A 218 4.56 10.40 -0.77
N ASN A 219 4.89 9.78 -1.90
CA ASN A 219 5.17 8.33 -1.97
C ASN A 219 6.54 7.97 -1.37
N TYR A 220 6.77 6.66 -1.10
CA TYR A 220 8.02 6.19 -0.49
C TYR A 220 9.27 6.45 -1.33
N VAL A 221 9.16 6.40 -2.67
CA VAL A 221 10.29 6.69 -3.57
C VAL A 221 10.79 8.13 -3.38
N SER A 222 9.86 9.08 -3.34
CA SER A 222 10.19 10.50 -3.14
C SER A 222 10.69 10.76 -1.71
N LEU A 223 10.09 10.16 -0.69
CA LEU A 223 10.58 10.26 0.70
C LEU A 223 11.99 9.69 0.83
N PHE A 224 12.29 8.58 0.17
CA PHE A 224 13.62 8.01 0.15
C PHE A 224 14.63 8.90 -0.58
N ALA A 225 14.24 9.49 -1.71
CA ALA A 225 15.08 10.43 -2.43
C ALA A 225 15.42 11.68 -1.59
N GLU A 226 14.45 12.20 -0.83
CA GLU A 226 14.68 13.30 0.12
C GLU A 226 15.64 12.89 1.23
N GLU A 227 15.45 11.69 1.79
CA GLU A 227 16.34 11.18 2.84
C GLU A 227 17.78 10.95 2.32
N CYS A 228 17.93 10.44 1.10
CA CYS A 228 19.24 10.31 0.47
C CYS A 228 19.92 11.67 0.28
N ARG A 229 19.19 12.68 -0.21
CA ARG A 229 19.70 14.05 -0.36
C ARG A 229 20.13 14.63 0.99
N ARG A 230 19.31 14.49 2.02
CA ARG A 230 19.60 14.95 3.38
C ARG A 230 20.88 14.33 3.95
N ARG A 231 21.15 13.07 3.58
CA ARG A 231 22.35 12.32 4.01
C ARG A 231 23.55 12.46 3.07
N GLY A 232 23.46 13.23 2.01
CA GLY A 232 24.53 13.34 1.00
C GLY A 232 24.83 12.01 0.29
N LYS A 233 23.83 11.14 0.08
CA LYS A 233 23.98 9.82 -0.53
C LYS A 233 23.29 9.75 -1.88
N ASN A 234 23.90 9.01 -2.80
CA ASN A 234 23.23 8.65 -4.05
C ASN A 234 22.02 7.77 -3.78
N MET A 235 20.97 7.96 -4.56
CA MET A 235 19.76 7.14 -4.50
C MET A 235 20.05 5.77 -5.11
N GLY A 236 19.88 4.72 -4.33
CA GLY A 236 19.85 3.33 -4.74
C GLY A 236 18.48 2.72 -4.41
N ASP A 237 18.43 1.40 -4.22
CA ASP A 237 17.23 0.72 -3.76
C ASP A 237 16.98 0.97 -2.26
N MET A 238 15.71 1.05 -1.87
CA MET A 238 15.30 1.23 -0.47
C MET A 238 15.08 -0.14 0.19
N VAL A 239 16.17 -0.80 0.56
CA VAL A 239 16.14 -2.14 1.15
C VAL A 239 16.77 -2.15 2.53
N PHE A 240 16.33 -3.08 3.40
CA PHE A 240 16.95 -3.26 4.70
C PHE A 240 18.38 -3.79 4.53
N ARG A 241 19.31 -3.23 5.30
CA ARG A 241 20.67 -3.76 5.33
C ARG A 241 20.67 -5.15 5.94
N LYS A 242 21.25 -6.11 5.27
CA LYS A 242 21.52 -7.42 5.90
C LYS A 242 22.40 -7.17 7.13
N ARG A 243 21.94 -7.61 8.30
CA ARG A 243 22.83 -7.69 9.46
C ARG A 243 23.94 -8.66 9.09
N LYS A 244 25.19 -8.19 9.16
CA LYS A 244 26.38 -9.05 9.06
C LYS A 244 26.44 -9.99 10.25
#